data_800ff884138ef00f11ca4663b38db5a8
#
_entry.id   800ff884138ef00f11ca4663b38db5a8
#
_cell.length_a   1.000
_cell.length_b   1.000
_cell.length_c   1.000
_cell.angle_alpha   90.00
_cell.angle_beta   90.00
_cell.angle_gamma   90.00
#
_symmetry.space_group_name_H-M   'P 1'
#
loop_
_entity.id
_entity.type
_entity.pdbx_description
1 polymer ?
#
loop_
_entity_poly.entity_id
_entity_poly.type
_entity_poly.pdbx_seq_one_letter_code
_entity_poly.pdbx_strand_id
1 'polypeptide(L)'
;MLWLAQMLVYPLIISLAATSLYLIPQWDLQAFVDVKYEDDSWPYVLLGAVLILPVLAFSFSHMAALSQMSVDMQPTYGKNTEKRVSRIEFYTAALLVIFTMLFVWSCVLALGADGMQEASEQNIPVLSYFANVTGVQVLAWLAPLIVIFAIATSYFGTMLGAEEGTAYMVRLLAPRTAHRLNRRTLLTVVYTFIFITGTLVSVFNPPILNLIYVVGGVFDAVLIFLLPVYMFHRVKEYKKFRGDPWNYFVFVLGSIILGITIWDLL
;
A
#
# COMPACT_ATOMS: atom_id res chain seq x y z
N MET A 1 14.55 10.78 -10.27
CA MET A 1 13.48 10.40 -9.33
C MET A 1 13.80 9.12 -8.56
N LEU A 2 14.13 8.00 -9.19
CA LEU A 2 14.46 6.73 -8.51
C LEU A 2 15.58 6.84 -7.46
N TRP A 3 16.66 7.57 -7.76
CA TRP A 3 17.76 7.80 -6.81
C TRP A 3 17.31 8.54 -5.54
N LEU A 4 16.45 9.54 -5.69
CA LEU A 4 15.89 10.28 -4.55
C LEU A 4 15.00 9.38 -3.68
N ALA A 5 14.13 8.59 -4.32
CA ALA A 5 13.29 7.62 -3.62
C ALA A 5 14.13 6.58 -2.86
N GLN A 6 15.21 6.06 -3.47
CA GLN A 6 16.14 5.15 -2.81
C GLN A 6 16.83 5.77 -1.59
N MET A 7 17.25 7.04 -1.69
CA MET A 7 17.87 7.74 -0.56
C MET A 7 16.90 7.98 0.60
N LEU A 8 15.61 8.20 0.32
CA LEU A 8 14.60 8.43 1.35
C LEU A 8 14.15 7.14 2.06
N VAL A 9 14.29 5.98 1.43
CA VAL A 9 13.91 4.68 2.01
C VAL A 9 14.78 4.32 3.21
N TYR A 10 16.09 4.55 3.15
CA TYR A 10 16.99 4.20 4.26
C TYR A 10 16.67 4.94 5.57
N PRO A 11 16.57 6.28 5.59
CA PRO A 11 16.17 6.98 6.80
C PRO A 11 14.77 6.59 7.27
N LEU A 12 13.83 6.25 6.36
CA LEU A 12 12.51 5.78 6.71
C LEU A 12 12.59 4.44 7.47
N ILE A 13 13.28 3.45 6.95
CA ILE A 13 13.43 2.13 7.59
C ILE A 13 14.15 2.28 8.95
N ILE A 14 15.22 3.05 9.00
CA ILE A 14 15.98 3.26 10.24
C ILE A 14 15.11 3.94 11.29
N SER A 15 14.36 4.97 10.91
CA SER A 15 13.51 5.70 11.84
C SER A 15 12.31 4.87 12.32
N LEU A 16 11.69 4.08 11.45
CA LEU A 16 10.64 3.13 11.86
C LEU A 16 11.17 2.07 12.82
N ALA A 17 12.33 1.48 12.51
CA ALA A 17 12.98 0.51 13.39
C ALA A 17 13.35 1.14 14.75
N ALA A 18 13.96 2.33 14.73
CA ALA A 18 14.33 3.05 15.95
C ALA A 18 13.11 3.40 16.81
N THR A 19 12.03 3.87 16.18
CA THR A 19 10.77 4.15 16.88
C THR A 19 10.15 2.87 17.46
N SER A 20 10.13 1.79 16.69
CA SER A 20 9.61 0.50 17.19
C SER A 20 10.39 0.01 18.39
N LEU A 21 11.73 0.07 18.34
CA LEU A 21 12.59 -0.31 19.47
C LEU A 21 12.42 0.62 20.68
N TYR A 22 12.22 1.91 20.45
CA TYR A 22 11.95 2.88 21.50
C TYR A 22 10.61 2.61 22.22
N LEU A 23 9.62 2.07 21.52
CA LEU A 23 8.31 1.75 22.08
C LEU A 23 8.30 0.45 22.91
N ILE A 24 9.28 -0.46 22.75
CA ILE A 24 9.32 -1.74 23.47
C ILE A 24 9.15 -1.61 24.99
N PRO A 25 9.83 -0.67 25.70
CA PRO A 25 9.65 -0.51 27.13
C PRO A 25 8.26 -0.04 27.56
N GLN A 26 7.46 0.45 26.60
CA GLN A 26 6.11 0.98 26.83
C GLN A 26 5.02 -0.04 26.45
N TRP A 27 5.40 -1.26 26.05
CA TRP A 27 4.45 -2.30 25.70
C TRP A 27 3.65 -2.75 26.93
N ASP A 28 2.36 -2.65 26.81
CA ASP A 28 1.43 -3.19 27.78
C ASP A 28 0.64 -4.35 27.17
N LEU A 29 1.06 -5.56 27.51
CA LEU A 29 0.38 -6.78 27.08
C LEU A 29 -1.00 -6.93 27.73
N GLN A 30 -1.23 -6.36 28.92
CA GLN A 30 -2.52 -6.46 29.60
C GLN A 30 -3.55 -5.58 28.88
N ALA A 31 -3.18 -4.37 28.49
CA ALA A 31 -4.06 -3.50 27.71
C ALA A 31 -4.50 -4.13 26.37
N PHE A 32 -3.66 -5.02 25.80
CA PHE A 32 -4.03 -5.76 24.59
C PHE A 32 -5.00 -6.92 24.87
N VAL A 33 -4.81 -7.63 25.99
CA VAL A 33 -5.67 -8.78 26.39
C VAL A 33 -6.99 -8.32 26.94
N ASP A 34 -7.02 -7.18 27.63
CA ASP A 34 -8.21 -6.62 28.29
C ASP A 34 -9.13 -5.85 27.31
N VAL A 35 -8.83 -5.85 26.02
CA VAL A 35 -9.73 -5.27 25.00
C VAL A 35 -11.07 -5.99 25.05
N LYS A 36 -12.09 -5.30 25.56
CA LYS A 36 -13.47 -5.80 25.58
C LYS A 36 -14.07 -5.56 24.19
N TYR A 37 -14.31 -6.63 23.48
CA TYR A 37 -15.16 -6.58 22.29
C TYR A 37 -16.62 -6.51 22.73
N GLU A 38 -17.46 -5.82 21.98
CA GLU A 38 -18.92 -5.81 22.21
C GLU A 38 -19.50 -7.24 22.14
N ASP A 39 -18.86 -8.10 21.37
CA ASP A 39 -19.19 -9.52 21.26
C ASP A 39 -17.88 -10.34 21.15
N ASP A 40 -17.52 -11.07 22.20
CA ASP A 40 -16.36 -11.96 22.27
C ASP A 40 -16.54 -13.26 21.45
N SER A 41 -17.56 -13.32 20.61
CA SER A 41 -17.81 -14.50 19.77
C SER A 41 -16.78 -14.63 18.65
N TRP A 42 -16.30 -15.85 18.41
CA TRP A 42 -15.39 -16.18 17.31
C TRP A 42 -15.84 -15.66 15.93
N PRO A 43 -17.14 -15.68 15.57
CA PRO A 43 -17.60 -15.12 14.31
C PRO A 43 -17.33 -13.63 14.20
N TYR A 44 -17.43 -12.86 15.29
CA TYR A 44 -17.18 -11.43 15.30
C TYR A 44 -15.69 -11.12 15.07
N VAL A 45 -14.79 -11.86 15.72
CA VAL A 45 -13.34 -11.74 15.53
C VAL A 45 -12.94 -12.08 14.09
N LEU A 46 -13.52 -13.16 13.55
CA LEU A 46 -13.28 -13.54 12.14
C LEU A 46 -13.81 -12.49 11.17
N LEU A 47 -14.98 -11.92 11.43
CA LEU A 47 -15.52 -10.83 10.61
C LEU A 47 -14.58 -9.63 10.62
N GLY A 48 -14.08 -9.20 11.77
CA GLY A 48 -13.10 -8.13 11.89
C GLY A 48 -11.82 -8.42 11.11
N ALA A 49 -11.30 -9.66 11.22
CA ALA A 49 -10.12 -10.09 10.46
C ALA A 49 -10.35 -10.07 8.94
N VAL A 50 -11.56 -10.30 8.50
CA VAL A 50 -11.93 -10.29 7.08
C VAL A 50 -12.16 -8.85 6.58
N LEU A 51 -12.77 -8.00 7.40
CA LEU A 51 -12.99 -6.58 7.07
C LEU A 51 -11.69 -5.77 6.91
N ILE A 52 -10.58 -6.20 7.53
CA ILE A 52 -9.28 -5.53 7.36
C ILE A 52 -8.55 -5.89 6.05
N LEU A 53 -8.98 -6.96 5.36
CA LEU A 53 -8.30 -7.43 4.14
C LEU A 53 -8.15 -6.38 3.03
N PRO A 54 -9.12 -5.49 2.75
CA PRO A 54 -8.96 -4.41 1.78
C PRO A 54 -7.81 -3.46 2.13
N VAL A 55 -7.68 -3.11 3.40
CA VAL A 55 -6.59 -2.25 3.90
C VAL A 55 -5.24 -2.95 3.78
N LEU A 56 -5.18 -4.25 4.10
CA LEU A 56 -3.96 -5.04 3.93
C LEU A 56 -3.58 -5.18 2.46
N ALA A 57 -4.53 -5.42 1.56
CA ALA A 57 -4.29 -5.48 0.12
C ALA A 57 -3.61 -4.19 -0.38
N PHE A 58 -4.13 -3.02 0.01
CA PHE A 58 -3.53 -1.74 -0.31
C PHE A 58 -2.15 -1.55 0.31
N SER A 59 -2.01 -1.85 1.60
CA SER A 59 -0.77 -1.61 2.35
C SER A 59 0.43 -2.40 1.83
N PHE A 60 0.19 -3.60 1.30
CA PHE A 60 1.21 -4.45 0.71
C PHE A 60 1.28 -4.36 -0.82
N SER A 61 0.48 -3.48 -1.43
CA SER A 61 0.48 -3.27 -2.88
C SER A 61 1.70 -2.46 -3.33
N HIS A 62 2.52 -3.04 -4.19
CA HIS A 62 3.67 -2.37 -4.81
C HIS A 62 3.83 -2.74 -6.30
N MET A 63 2.71 -3.01 -6.95
CA MET A 63 2.64 -3.46 -8.34
C MET A 63 3.37 -2.50 -9.32
N ALA A 64 3.22 -1.19 -9.14
CA ALA A 64 3.86 -0.20 -10.02
C ALA A 64 5.40 -0.27 -9.96
N ALA A 65 5.96 -0.42 -8.74
CA ALA A 65 7.40 -0.58 -8.55
C ALA A 65 7.94 -1.88 -9.15
N LEU A 66 7.20 -2.99 -9.00
CA LEU A 66 7.54 -4.28 -9.60
C LEU A 66 7.51 -4.25 -11.12
N SER A 67 6.51 -3.63 -11.71
CA SER A 67 6.40 -3.47 -13.15
C SER A 67 7.63 -2.76 -13.71
N GLN A 68 7.97 -1.60 -13.15
CA GLN A 68 9.13 -0.82 -13.56
C GLN A 68 10.44 -1.61 -13.37
N MET A 69 10.63 -2.25 -12.21
CA MET A 69 11.81 -3.08 -11.95
C MET A 69 11.97 -4.20 -12.99
N SER A 70 10.87 -4.85 -13.36
CA SER A 70 10.88 -5.91 -14.36
C SER A 70 11.35 -5.41 -15.72
N VAL A 71 10.87 -4.23 -16.14
CA VAL A 71 11.27 -3.58 -17.39
C VAL A 71 12.75 -3.19 -17.36
N ASP A 72 13.21 -2.58 -16.29
CA ASP A 72 14.59 -2.10 -16.14
C ASP A 72 15.61 -3.25 -16.06
N MET A 73 15.23 -4.40 -15.52
CA MET A 73 16.10 -5.57 -15.40
C MET A 73 16.15 -6.41 -16.69
N GLN A 74 15.17 -6.31 -17.57
CA GLN A 74 15.08 -7.13 -18.77
C GLN A 74 16.30 -7.00 -19.72
N PRO A 75 16.85 -5.80 -20.01
CA PRO A 75 18.04 -5.65 -20.86
C PRO A 75 19.28 -6.33 -20.28
N THR A 76 19.40 -6.38 -18.95
CA THR A 76 20.59 -6.92 -18.27
C THR A 76 20.51 -8.44 -18.11
N TYR A 77 19.34 -8.98 -17.75
CA TYR A 77 19.19 -10.39 -17.36
C TYR A 77 18.44 -11.25 -18.38
N GLY A 78 17.80 -10.65 -19.40
CA GLY A 78 17.10 -11.35 -20.47
C GLY A 78 16.14 -12.43 -19.95
N LYS A 79 16.34 -13.68 -20.35
CA LYS A 79 15.49 -14.82 -19.92
C LYS A 79 15.53 -15.12 -18.42
N ASN A 80 16.52 -14.62 -17.70
CA ASN A 80 16.66 -14.82 -16.26
C ASN A 80 15.96 -13.72 -15.43
N THR A 81 15.39 -12.71 -16.07
CA THR A 81 14.72 -11.57 -15.40
C THR A 81 13.62 -12.05 -14.46
N GLU A 82 12.73 -12.92 -14.92
CA GLU A 82 11.62 -13.45 -14.11
C GLU A 82 12.12 -14.07 -12.80
N LYS A 83 13.14 -14.94 -12.86
CA LYS A 83 13.71 -15.58 -11.68
C LYS A 83 14.39 -14.60 -10.72
N ARG A 84 15.03 -13.57 -11.27
CA ARG A 84 15.70 -12.52 -10.46
C ARG A 84 14.70 -11.62 -9.79
N VAL A 85 13.72 -11.12 -10.53
CA VAL A 85 12.62 -10.28 -10.00
C VAL A 85 11.87 -11.02 -8.91
N SER A 86 11.46 -12.28 -9.14
CA SER A 86 10.76 -13.10 -8.14
C SER A 86 11.57 -13.27 -6.85
N ARG A 87 12.89 -13.45 -6.95
CA ARG A 87 13.74 -13.57 -5.76
C ARG A 87 13.86 -12.24 -4.99
N ILE A 88 14.05 -11.14 -5.71
CA ILE A 88 14.11 -9.79 -5.10
C ILE A 88 12.78 -9.52 -4.40
N GLU A 89 11.67 -9.80 -5.07
CA GLU A 89 10.33 -9.62 -4.54
C GLU A 89 10.11 -10.41 -3.25
N PHE A 90 10.50 -11.66 -3.22
CA PHE A 90 10.39 -12.50 -2.02
C PHE A 90 11.13 -11.88 -0.82
N TYR A 91 12.38 -11.41 -1.01
CA TYR A 91 13.11 -10.77 0.07
C TYR A 91 12.54 -9.41 0.46
N THR A 92 12.06 -8.63 -0.52
CA THR A 92 11.42 -7.34 -0.26
C THR A 92 10.12 -7.53 0.51
N ALA A 93 9.28 -8.48 0.10
CA ALA A 93 8.05 -8.79 0.81
C ALA A 93 8.32 -9.29 2.25
N ALA A 94 9.31 -10.16 2.43
CA ALA A 94 9.70 -10.63 3.76
C ALA A 94 10.17 -9.48 4.67
N LEU A 95 11.04 -8.60 4.17
CA LEU A 95 11.50 -7.42 4.91
C LEU A 95 10.32 -6.47 5.23
N LEU A 96 9.46 -6.22 4.24
CA LEU A 96 8.28 -5.37 4.42
C LEU A 96 7.37 -5.90 5.53
N VAL A 97 7.05 -7.19 5.50
CA VAL A 97 6.23 -7.83 6.55
C VAL A 97 6.90 -7.72 7.92
N ILE A 98 8.18 -8.04 8.02
CA ILE A 98 8.91 -7.98 9.32
C ILE A 98 8.89 -6.57 9.90
N PHE A 99 9.27 -5.56 9.12
CA PHE A 99 9.34 -4.17 9.63
C PHE A 99 7.96 -3.59 9.89
N THR A 100 6.98 -3.85 9.01
CA THR A 100 5.60 -3.39 9.21
C THR A 100 4.99 -4.03 10.45
N MET A 101 5.14 -5.36 10.62
CA MET A 101 4.62 -6.05 11.80
C MET A 101 5.29 -5.57 13.09
N LEU A 102 6.61 -5.39 13.08
CA LEU A 102 7.32 -4.84 14.23
C LEU A 102 6.78 -3.46 14.61
N PHE A 103 6.58 -2.59 13.64
CA PHE A 103 6.05 -1.24 13.87
C PHE A 103 4.59 -1.27 14.34
N VAL A 104 3.73 -2.01 13.66
CA VAL A 104 2.31 -2.13 14.02
C VAL A 104 2.15 -2.68 15.44
N TRP A 105 2.82 -3.79 15.76
CA TRP A 105 2.78 -4.36 17.10
C TRP A 105 3.32 -3.39 18.16
N SER A 106 4.39 -2.67 17.85
CA SER A 106 4.93 -1.66 18.77
C SER A 106 3.91 -0.55 19.06
N CYS A 107 3.20 -0.07 18.04
CA CYS A 107 2.17 0.94 18.20
C CYS A 107 0.94 0.41 18.98
N VAL A 108 0.45 -0.77 18.62
CA VAL A 108 -0.71 -1.39 19.25
C VAL A 108 -0.45 -1.66 20.73
N LEU A 109 0.71 -2.22 21.07
CA LEU A 109 1.06 -2.55 22.45
C LEU A 109 1.40 -1.31 23.30
N ALA A 110 1.85 -0.22 22.67
CA ALA A 110 2.19 1.01 23.40
C ALA A 110 1.01 1.96 23.59
N LEU A 111 0.05 1.97 22.66
CA LEU A 111 -1.13 2.88 22.71
C LEU A 111 -2.39 2.19 23.21
N GLY A 112 -2.48 0.88 23.09
CA GLY A 112 -3.72 0.14 23.33
C GLY A 112 -4.81 0.43 22.28
N ALA A 113 -5.99 -0.17 22.46
CA ALA A 113 -7.12 -0.01 21.55
C ALA A 113 -7.64 1.43 21.53
N ASP A 114 -7.78 2.05 22.70
CA ASP A 114 -8.33 3.40 22.85
C ASP A 114 -7.47 4.44 22.14
N GLY A 115 -6.14 4.38 22.30
CA GLY A 115 -5.23 5.31 21.65
C GLY A 115 -5.19 5.11 20.13
N MET A 116 -5.33 3.89 19.63
CA MET A 116 -5.44 3.60 18.21
C MET A 116 -6.74 4.13 17.62
N GLN A 117 -7.85 4.00 18.34
CA GLN A 117 -9.14 4.54 17.93
C GLN A 117 -9.10 6.07 17.87
N GLU A 118 -8.56 6.71 18.89
CA GLU A 118 -8.48 8.18 18.95
C GLU A 118 -7.60 8.76 17.83
N ALA A 119 -6.48 8.10 17.49
CA ALA A 119 -5.67 8.47 16.33
C ALA A 119 -6.45 8.39 15.02
N SER A 120 -7.29 7.36 14.87
CA SER A 120 -8.16 7.17 13.71
C SER A 120 -9.24 8.26 13.62
N GLU A 121 -9.90 8.59 14.72
CA GLU A 121 -10.94 9.64 14.80
C GLU A 121 -10.38 11.03 14.48
N GLN A 122 -9.15 11.30 14.90
CA GLN A 122 -8.43 12.54 14.57
C GLN A 122 -7.91 12.57 13.10
N ASN A 123 -8.01 11.45 12.36
CA ASN A 123 -7.52 11.31 10.99
C ASN A 123 -6.03 11.69 10.85
N ILE A 124 -5.21 11.33 11.83
CA ILE A 124 -3.76 11.59 11.84
C ILE A 124 -2.97 10.27 11.87
N PRO A 125 -1.73 10.26 11.34
CA PRO A 125 -0.85 9.10 11.45
C PRO A 125 -0.60 8.73 12.92
N VAL A 126 -0.66 7.44 13.25
CA VAL A 126 -0.50 6.93 14.62
C VAL A 126 0.78 7.42 15.31
N LEU A 127 1.85 7.57 14.56
CA LEU A 127 3.11 8.08 15.09
C LEU A 127 3.03 9.54 15.50
N SER A 128 2.28 10.36 14.75
CA SER A 128 2.01 11.77 15.10
C SER A 128 1.12 11.86 16.35
N TYR A 129 0.10 11.02 16.44
CA TYR A 129 -0.73 10.91 17.64
C TYR A 129 0.11 10.54 18.85
N PHE A 130 0.96 9.52 18.75
CA PHE A 130 1.83 9.07 19.81
C PHE A 130 2.77 10.20 20.30
N ALA A 131 3.36 10.96 19.37
CA ALA A 131 4.21 12.09 19.70
C ALA A 131 3.45 13.18 20.48
N ASN A 132 2.18 13.43 20.13
CA ASN A 132 1.34 14.40 20.80
C ASN A 132 0.95 13.97 22.23
N VAL A 133 0.59 12.69 22.41
CA VAL A 133 0.14 12.18 23.72
C VAL A 133 1.30 12.02 24.71
N THR A 134 2.44 11.53 24.25
CA THR A 134 3.58 11.29 25.15
C THR A 134 4.38 12.55 25.47
N GLY A 135 4.26 13.61 24.67
CA GLY A 135 5.03 14.83 24.82
C GLY A 135 6.54 14.66 24.65
N VAL A 136 6.99 13.50 24.13
CA VAL A 136 8.41 13.22 23.91
C VAL A 136 8.95 14.07 22.78
N GLN A 137 9.78 15.03 23.12
CA GLN A 137 10.28 16.03 22.18
C GLN A 137 11.02 15.44 20.97
N VAL A 138 11.72 14.32 21.14
CA VAL A 138 12.40 13.61 20.04
C VAL A 138 11.38 13.06 19.03
N LEU A 139 10.29 12.48 19.50
CA LEU A 139 9.21 11.97 18.66
C LEU A 139 8.44 13.10 17.96
N ALA A 140 8.25 14.24 18.63
CA ALA A 140 7.61 15.41 18.03
C ALA A 140 8.35 15.92 16.78
N TRP A 141 9.67 15.75 16.72
CA TRP A 141 10.47 16.09 15.53
C TRP A 141 10.58 14.95 14.53
N LEU A 142 10.73 13.71 15.01
CA LEU A 142 10.90 12.56 14.13
C LEU A 142 9.60 12.15 13.41
N ALA A 143 8.46 12.21 14.09
CA ALA A 143 7.19 11.80 13.50
C ALA A 143 6.85 12.54 12.21
N PRO A 144 6.86 13.88 12.12
CA PRO A 144 6.61 14.59 10.89
C PRO A 144 7.63 14.26 9.78
N LEU A 145 8.91 14.08 10.13
CA LEU A 145 9.93 13.70 9.16
C LEU A 145 9.69 12.31 8.56
N ILE A 146 9.35 11.34 9.40
CA ILE A 146 9.01 9.98 8.95
C ILE A 146 7.79 10.01 8.02
N VAL A 147 6.75 10.75 8.42
CA VAL A 147 5.53 10.89 7.62
C VAL A 147 5.84 11.54 6.26
N ILE A 148 6.62 12.61 6.24
CA ILE A 148 7.02 13.28 4.99
C ILE A 148 7.82 12.32 4.09
N PHE A 149 8.79 11.57 4.64
CA PHE A 149 9.57 10.62 3.86
C PHE A 149 8.71 9.46 3.34
N ALA A 150 7.80 8.93 4.16
CA ALA A 150 6.88 7.87 3.77
C ALA A 150 5.96 8.34 2.63
N ILE A 151 5.34 9.51 2.77
CA ILE A 151 4.48 10.09 1.74
C ILE A 151 5.27 10.38 0.47
N ALA A 152 6.45 10.98 0.56
CA ALA A 152 7.27 11.30 -0.60
C ALA A 152 7.71 10.06 -1.38
N THR A 153 8.15 8.99 -0.70
CA THR A 153 8.56 7.74 -1.36
C THR A 153 7.38 7.06 -2.05
N SER A 154 6.23 6.98 -1.38
CA SER A 154 5.00 6.41 -1.94
C SER A 154 4.49 7.24 -3.12
N TYR A 155 4.51 8.57 -3.00
CA TYR A 155 4.08 9.48 -4.06
C TYR A 155 4.93 9.31 -5.33
N PHE A 156 6.25 9.23 -5.21
CA PHE A 156 7.12 9.01 -6.38
C PHE A 156 6.90 7.64 -7.02
N GLY A 157 6.66 6.60 -6.23
CA GLY A 157 6.37 5.26 -6.74
C GLY A 157 5.04 5.19 -7.50
N THR A 158 3.98 5.72 -6.92
CA THR A 158 2.64 5.73 -7.54
C THR A 158 2.57 6.67 -8.74
N MET A 159 3.32 7.78 -8.75
CA MET A 159 3.37 8.73 -9.86
C MET A 159 3.96 8.12 -11.12
N LEU A 160 4.98 7.26 -10.99
CA LEU A 160 5.53 6.53 -12.15
C LEU A 160 4.48 5.61 -12.76
N GLY A 161 3.75 4.85 -11.95
CA GLY A 161 2.66 3.99 -12.43
C GLY A 161 1.52 4.79 -13.09
N ALA A 162 1.17 5.95 -12.53
CA ALA A 162 0.15 6.83 -13.10
C ALA A 162 0.59 7.43 -14.45
N GLU A 163 1.86 7.81 -14.60
CA GLU A 163 2.43 8.28 -15.88
C GLU A 163 2.34 7.20 -16.95
N GLU A 164 2.84 6.00 -16.64
CA GLU A 164 2.84 4.88 -17.58
C GLU A 164 1.41 4.45 -17.95
N GLY A 165 0.55 4.26 -16.97
CA GLY A 165 -0.84 3.86 -17.15
C GLY A 165 -1.62 4.86 -17.99
N THR A 166 -1.48 6.17 -17.70
CA THR A 166 -2.16 7.21 -18.46
C THR A 166 -1.63 7.31 -19.88
N ALA A 167 -0.32 7.22 -20.07
CA ALA A 167 0.28 7.21 -21.42
C ALA A 167 -0.21 6.03 -22.25
N TYR A 168 -0.35 4.86 -21.63
CA TYR A 168 -0.89 3.68 -22.30
C TYR A 168 -2.39 3.84 -22.62
N MET A 169 -3.19 4.33 -21.69
CA MET A 169 -4.62 4.59 -21.88
C MET A 169 -4.87 5.57 -23.04
N VAL A 170 -4.10 6.67 -23.09
CA VAL A 170 -4.21 7.64 -24.19
C VAL A 170 -3.87 7.01 -25.53
N ARG A 171 -2.83 6.17 -25.59
CA ARG A 171 -2.47 5.44 -26.82
C ARG A 171 -3.54 4.46 -27.27
N LEU A 172 -4.22 3.81 -26.32
CA LEU A 172 -5.25 2.82 -26.60
C LEU A 172 -6.57 3.47 -27.03
N LEU A 173 -7.01 4.47 -26.29
CA LEU A 173 -8.33 5.10 -26.47
C LEU A 173 -8.34 6.17 -27.56
N ALA A 174 -7.22 6.87 -27.74
CA ALA A 174 -7.10 7.96 -28.70
C ALA A 174 -5.81 7.86 -29.53
N PRO A 175 -5.61 6.80 -30.35
CA PRO A 175 -4.37 6.57 -31.07
C PRO A 175 -3.98 7.73 -32.00
N ARG A 176 -4.96 8.37 -32.63
CA ARG A 176 -4.72 9.53 -33.51
C ARG A 176 -4.21 10.75 -32.73
N THR A 177 -4.70 10.96 -31.52
CA THR A 177 -4.29 12.05 -30.61
C THR A 177 -2.94 11.74 -30.01
N ALA A 178 -2.71 10.48 -29.61
CA ALA A 178 -1.45 10.03 -29.03
C ALA A 178 -0.24 10.24 -29.98
N HIS A 179 -0.43 10.04 -31.28
CA HIS A 179 0.61 10.32 -32.29
C HIS A 179 0.93 11.82 -32.46
N ARG A 180 -0.01 12.70 -32.11
CA ARG A 180 0.14 14.17 -32.22
C ARG A 180 0.65 14.82 -30.95
N LEU A 181 0.43 14.18 -29.79
CA LEU A 181 0.86 14.70 -28.50
C LEU A 181 2.36 14.44 -28.28
N ASN A 182 3.09 15.53 -28.04
CA ASN A 182 4.45 15.41 -27.54
C ASN A 182 4.43 14.79 -26.14
N ARG A 183 5.41 13.95 -25.82
CA ARG A 183 5.58 13.34 -24.48
C ARG A 183 5.50 14.40 -23.36
N ARG A 184 6.07 15.57 -23.57
CA ARG A 184 6.01 16.67 -22.58
C ARG A 184 4.60 17.15 -22.31
N THR A 185 3.78 17.32 -23.36
CA THR A 185 2.39 17.74 -23.22
C THR A 185 1.56 16.70 -22.48
N LEU A 186 1.75 15.41 -22.81
CA LEU A 186 1.07 14.32 -22.11
C LEU A 186 1.42 14.34 -20.62
N LEU A 187 2.71 14.43 -20.28
CA LEU A 187 3.17 14.48 -18.90
C LEU A 187 2.62 15.70 -18.16
N THR A 188 2.59 16.87 -18.80
CA THR A 188 2.00 18.08 -18.20
C THR A 188 0.53 17.87 -17.87
N VAL A 189 -0.25 17.26 -18.77
CA VAL A 189 -1.67 16.97 -18.52
C VAL A 189 -1.84 16.00 -17.34
N VAL A 190 -1.05 14.92 -17.31
CA VAL A 190 -1.09 13.92 -16.23
C VAL A 190 -0.77 14.58 -14.88
N TYR A 191 0.32 15.34 -14.82
CA TYR A 191 0.76 15.98 -13.60
C TYR A 191 -0.20 17.07 -13.13
N THR A 192 -0.77 17.84 -14.05
CA THR A 192 -1.80 18.82 -13.72
C THR A 192 -3.05 18.12 -13.15
N PHE A 193 -3.48 17.02 -13.75
CA PHE A 193 -4.61 16.24 -13.24
C PHE A 193 -4.34 15.69 -11.84
N ILE A 194 -3.18 15.09 -11.61
CA ILE A 194 -2.78 14.57 -10.29
C ILE A 194 -2.70 15.71 -9.26
N PHE A 195 -2.15 16.86 -9.64
CA PHE A 195 -2.07 18.02 -8.76
C PHE A 195 -3.46 18.54 -8.37
N ILE A 196 -4.35 18.71 -9.34
CA ILE A 196 -5.72 19.18 -9.08
C ILE A 196 -6.48 18.19 -8.19
N THR A 197 -6.46 16.89 -8.54
CA THR A 197 -7.16 15.86 -7.75
C THR A 197 -6.58 15.74 -6.34
N GLY A 198 -5.26 15.73 -6.19
CA GLY A 198 -4.59 15.70 -4.89
C GLY A 198 -4.93 16.93 -4.03
N THR A 199 -4.97 18.12 -4.65
CA THR A 199 -5.36 19.36 -3.96
C THR A 199 -6.82 19.29 -3.50
N LEU A 200 -7.73 18.82 -4.35
CA LEU A 200 -9.14 18.67 -3.98
C LEU A 200 -9.31 17.68 -2.82
N VAL A 201 -8.68 16.52 -2.89
CA VAL A 201 -8.70 15.53 -1.79
C VAL A 201 -8.13 16.13 -0.50
N SER A 202 -7.05 16.89 -0.58
CA SER A 202 -6.47 17.56 0.58
C SER A 202 -7.38 18.62 1.20
N VAL A 203 -8.12 19.37 0.38
CA VAL A 203 -9.09 20.37 0.86
C VAL A 203 -10.30 19.73 1.52
N PHE A 204 -10.84 18.66 0.93
CA PHE A 204 -11.99 17.95 1.48
C PHE A 204 -11.63 17.08 2.70
N ASN A 205 -10.37 16.76 2.89
CA ASN A 205 -9.82 15.96 4.00
C ASN A 205 -10.68 14.73 4.36
N PRO A 206 -10.99 13.85 3.41
CA PRO A 206 -11.77 12.66 3.70
C PRO A 206 -11.01 11.73 4.66
N PRO A 207 -11.71 10.86 5.41
CA PRO A 207 -11.06 9.86 6.25
C PRO A 207 -10.12 8.98 5.43
N ILE A 208 -8.82 9.03 5.75
CA ILE A 208 -7.75 8.35 4.99
C ILE A 208 -8.00 6.84 4.94
N LEU A 209 -8.43 6.24 6.05
CA LEU A 209 -8.70 4.81 6.13
C LEU A 209 -9.81 4.38 5.17
N ASN A 210 -10.87 5.19 5.01
CA ASN A 210 -11.94 4.89 4.06
C ASN A 210 -11.45 4.93 2.60
N LEU A 211 -10.57 5.89 2.27
CA LEU A 211 -9.96 5.93 0.93
C LEU A 211 -9.10 4.69 0.67
N ILE A 212 -8.26 4.31 1.64
CA ILE A 212 -7.42 3.12 1.55
C ILE A 212 -8.28 1.86 1.41
N TYR A 213 -9.36 1.76 2.18
CA TYR A 213 -10.29 0.65 2.14
C TYR A 213 -10.93 0.50 0.75
N VAL A 214 -11.44 1.59 0.18
CA VAL A 214 -12.08 1.56 -1.15
C VAL A 214 -11.07 1.26 -2.25
N VAL A 215 -9.89 1.89 -2.22
CA VAL A 215 -8.85 1.67 -3.24
C VAL A 215 -8.34 0.23 -3.16
N GLY A 216 -7.98 -0.26 -1.98
CA GLY A 216 -7.50 -1.64 -1.80
C GLY A 216 -8.58 -2.69 -2.08
N GLY A 217 -9.82 -2.43 -1.64
CA GLY A 217 -10.91 -3.38 -1.79
C GLY A 217 -11.50 -3.47 -3.18
N VAL A 218 -11.51 -2.38 -3.95
CA VAL A 218 -12.08 -2.39 -5.31
C VAL A 218 -10.98 -2.49 -6.36
N PHE A 219 -10.05 -1.52 -6.39
CA PHE A 219 -9.06 -1.44 -7.46
C PHE A 219 -7.98 -2.50 -7.32
N ASP A 220 -7.38 -2.66 -6.15
CA ASP A 220 -6.30 -3.63 -5.95
C ASP A 220 -6.84 -5.07 -6.00
N ALA A 221 -8.04 -5.33 -5.44
CA ALA A 221 -8.67 -6.63 -5.57
C ALA A 221 -8.86 -7.04 -7.03
N VAL A 222 -9.31 -6.12 -7.88
CA VAL A 222 -9.49 -6.39 -9.30
C VAL A 222 -8.15 -6.48 -10.03
N LEU A 223 -7.27 -5.48 -9.87
CA LEU A 223 -6.05 -5.36 -10.68
C LEU A 223 -4.94 -6.31 -10.27
N ILE A 224 -4.82 -6.63 -8.98
CA ILE A 224 -3.71 -7.44 -8.45
C ILE A 224 -4.11 -8.90 -8.30
N PHE A 225 -5.34 -9.17 -7.87
CA PHE A 225 -5.78 -10.53 -7.58
C PHE A 225 -6.59 -11.15 -8.72
N LEU A 226 -7.66 -10.51 -9.19
CA LEU A 226 -8.58 -11.13 -10.14
C LEU A 226 -8.10 -11.05 -11.60
N LEU A 227 -7.61 -9.89 -12.03
CA LEU A 227 -7.19 -9.68 -13.42
C LEU A 227 -6.03 -10.57 -13.84
N PRO A 228 -4.94 -10.77 -13.07
CA PRO A 228 -3.86 -11.66 -13.45
C PRO A 228 -4.34 -13.10 -13.64
N VAL A 229 -5.15 -13.62 -12.73
CA VAL A 229 -5.70 -14.98 -12.84
C VAL A 229 -6.58 -15.12 -14.08
N TYR A 230 -7.42 -14.13 -14.36
CA TYR A 230 -8.22 -14.09 -15.60
C TYR A 230 -7.31 -14.10 -16.84
N MET A 231 -6.25 -13.28 -16.84
CA MET A 231 -5.29 -13.21 -17.96
C MET A 231 -4.55 -14.54 -18.18
N PHE A 232 -4.16 -15.25 -17.12
CA PHE A 232 -3.53 -16.57 -17.23
C PHE A 232 -4.41 -17.58 -17.96
N HIS A 233 -5.74 -17.44 -17.86
CA HIS A 233 -6.68 -18.33 -18.56
C HIS A 233 -6.97 -17.87 -20.00
N ARG A 234 -6.95 -16.59 -20.29
CA ARG A 234 -7.33 -16.03 -21.59
C ARG A 234 -6.17 -15.81 -22.55
N VAL A 235 -5.02 -15.36 -22.04
CA VAL A 235 -3.85 -14.99 -22.86
C VAL A 235 -2.96 -16.22 -23.07
N LYS A 236 -2.64 -16.51 -24.33
CA LYS A 236 -1.86 -17.71 -24.71
C LYS A 236 -0.44 -17.72 -24.16
N GLU A 237 0.16 -16.56 -24.08
CA GLU A 237 1.54 -16.32 -23.60
C GLU A 237 1.69 -16.67 -22.10
N TYR A 238 0.61 -16.59 -21.35
CA TYR A 238 0.60 -16.86 -19.91
C TYR A 238 0.13 -18.28 -19.53
N LYS A 239 -0.05 -19.16 -20.51
CA LYS A 239 -0.49 -20.56 -20.28
C LYS A 239 0.36 -21.32 -19.26
N LYS A 240 1.67 -21.00 -19.15
CA LYS A 240 2.59 -21.64 -18.20
C LYS A 240 2.20 -21.46 -16.74
N PHE A 241 1.44 -20.40 -16.41
CA PHE A 241 0.97 -20.10 -15.06
C PHE A 241 -0.42 -20.66 -14.73
N ARG A 242 -1.15 -21.19 -15.72
CA ARG A 242 -2.55 -21.60 -15.58
C ARG A 242 -2.76 -22.73 -14.58
N GLY A 243 -1.81 -23.65 -14.46
CA GLY A 243 -1.92 -24.86 -13.60
C GLY A 243 -1.43 -24.66 -12.18
N ASP A 244 -1.02 -23.47 -11.78
CA ASP A 244 -0.52 -23.20 -10.44
C ASP A 244 -1.68 -23.19 -9.43
N PRO A 245 -1.67 -24.03 -8.38
CA PRO A 245 -2.72 -24.04 -7.36
C PRO A 245 -2.86 -22.72 -6.61
N TRP A 246 -1.82 -21.90 -6.52
CA TRP A 246 -1.88 -20.60 -5.90
C TRP A 246 -2.84 -19.62 -6.61
N ASN A 247 -3.14 -19.86 -7.89
CA ASN A 247 -4.11 -19.05 -8.62
C ASN A 247 -5.51 -19.13 -8.01
N TYR A 248 -5.91 -20.31 -7.51
CA TYR A 248 -7.20 -20.47 -6.83
C TYR A 248 -7.24 -19.68 -5.53
N PHE A 249 -6.17 -19.77 -4.74
CA PHE A 249 -6.05 -18.98 -3.50
C PHE A 249 -6.15 -17.48 -3.79
N VAL A 250 -5.39 -16.98 -4.76
CA VAL A 250 -5.38 -15.56 -5.16
C VAL A 250 -6.77 -15.14 -5.66
N PHE A 251 -7.42 -15.96 -6.48
CA PHE A 251 -8.76 -15.68 -6.99
C PHE A 251 -9.81 -15.62 -5.87
N VAL A 252 -9.80 -16.60 -4.97
CA VAL A 252 -10.74 -16.64 -3.84
C VAL A 252 -10.52 -15.44 -2.91
N LEU A 253 -9.26 -15.16 -2.56
CA LEU A 253 -8.92 -14.03 -1.70
C LEU A 253 -9.36 -12.70 -2.33
N GLY A 254 -9.06 -12.45 -3.60
CA GLY A 254 -9.49 -11.26 -4.32
C GLY A 254 -11.00 -11.13 -4.42
N SER A 255 -11.72 -12.26 -4.60
CA SER A 255 -13.18 -12.27 -4.64
C SER A 255 -13.79 -11.95 -3.26
N ILE A 256 -13.20 -12.43 -2.18
CA ILE A 256 -13.60 -12.12 -0.81
C ILE A 256 -13.38 -10.63 -0.54
N ILE A 257 -12.19 -10.10 -0.83
CA ILE A 257 -11.86 -8.68 -0.63
C ILE A 257 -12.87 -7.79 -1.38
N LEU A 258 -13.09 -8.06 -2.67
CA LEU A 258 -14.02 -7.30 -3.48
C LEU A 258 -15.46 -7.40 -2.97
N GLY A 259 -15.90 -8.62 -2.63
CA GLY A 259 -17.27 -8.87 -2.14
C GLY A 259 -17.56 -8.15 -0.84
N ILE A 260 -16.62 -8.15 0.10
CA ILE A 260 -16.76 -7.46 1.39
C ILE A 260 -16.76 -5.95 1.20
N THR A 261 -15.86 -5.43 0.38
CA THR A 261 -15.81 -3.99 0.11
C THR A 261 -17.11 -3.51 -0.52
N ILE A 262 -17.67 -4.24 -1.48
CA ILE A 262 -18.95 -3.90 -2.08
C ILE A 262 -20.08 -3.99 -1.06
N TRP A 263 -20.07 -5.02 -0.21
CA TRP A 263 -21.07 -5.18 0.86
C TRP A 263 -21.07 -4.02 1.85
N ASP A 264 -19.89 -3.55 2.24
CA ASP A 264 -19.72 -2.48 3.21
C ASP A 264 -20.03 -1.08 2.62
N LEU A 265 -19.97 -0.93 1.30
CA LEU A 265 -20.30 0.30 0.59
C LEU A 265 -21.80 0.45 0.25
N LEU A 266 -22.60 -0.63 0.34
CA LEU A 266 -24.05 -0.64 0.07
C LEU A 266 -24.86 -0.41 1.32
#